data_03cdb5398da9e687c4d2e8f0cc096022
#
_entry.id   03cdb5398da9e687c4d2e8f0cc096022
#
_cell.length_a   1.000
_cell.length_b   1.000
_cell.length_c   1.000
_cell.angle_alpha   90.00
_cell.angle_beta   90.00
_cell.angle_gamma   90.00
#
_symmetry.space_group_name_H-M   'P 1'
#
loop_
_entity.id
_entity.type
_entity.pdbx_description
1 polymer ?
#
loop_
_entity_poly.entity_id
_entity_poly.type
_entity_poly.pdbx_seq_one_letter_code
_entity_poly.pdbx_strand_id
1 'polypeptide(L)'
;MSETVNILAINGPNLNMLGTREPKIYGAETLADAEAKCRAVCEGENISLEWMQTNSEAEIVTAIQQAIGKAEWILINAAGLTHCSVPLRDALALFPGRKIEIHLSNIHKRESFRHHSMISAVVDGVVLGFGAMSYVMAVKGVIDMAREAE
;
A
#
# COMPACT_ATOMS: atom_id res chain seq x y z
N MET A 1 20.66 15.84 -11.60
CA MET A 1 19.51 14.99 -11.96
C MET A 1 19.21 14.05 -10.81
N SER A 2 17.97 14.07 -10.36
CA SER A 2 17.55 13.15 -9.32
C SER A 2 17.38 11.74 -9.88
N GLU A 3 17.69 10.76 -9.07
CA GLU A 3 17.47 9.36 -9.43
C GLU A 3 15.97 9.04 -9.37
N THR A 4 15.55 8.06 -10.16
CA THR A 4 14.19 7.56 -10.13
C THR A 4 13.90 6.91 -8.77
N VAL A 5 12.80 7.29 -8.15
CA VAL A 5 12.31 6.66 -6.93
C VAL A 5 11.37 5.53 -7.30
N ASN A 6 11.71 4.33 -6.85
CA ASN A 6 10.96 3.13 -7.16
C ASN A 6 10.00 2.80 -6.02
N ILE A 7 8.72 2.73 -6.34
CA ILE A 7 7.66 2.39 -5.40
C ILE A 7 7.09 1.02 -5.79
N LEU A 8 7.00 0.11 -4.83
CA LEU A 8 6.23 -1.13 -4.98
C LEU A 8 4.93 -0.98 -4.18
N ALA A 9 3.81 -0.98 -4.88
CA ALA A 9 2.49 -0.99 -4.26
C ALA A 9 1.95 -2.41 -4.22
N ILE A 10 1.67 -2.90 -3.00
CA ILE A 10 1.21 -4.26 -2.76
C ILE A 10 -0.23 -4.24 -2.28
N ASN A 11 -1.09 -5.02 -2.93
CA ASN A 11 -2.50 -5.14 -2.59
C ASN A 11 -2.83 -6.60 -2.29
N GLY A 12 -3.39 -6.84 -1.12
CA GLY A 12 -3.62 -8.16 -0.57
C GLY A 12 -4.93 -8.81 -0.95
N PRO A 13 -5.32 -9.85 -0.19
CA PRO A 13 -6.45 -10.71 -0.52
C PRO A 13 -7.77 -9.96 -0.68
N ASN A 14 -8.53 -10.38 -1.67
CA ASN A 14 -9.88 -9.91 -1.97
C ASN A 14 -9.94 -8.50 -2.58
N LEU A 15 -8.84 -7.77 -2.69
CA LEU A 15 -8.85 -6.43 -3.31
C LEU A 15 -9.10 -6.50 -4.81
N ASN A 16 -8.88 -7.65 -5.44
CA ASN A 16 -9.28 -7.87 -6.83
C ASN A 16 -10.80 -7.82 -7.02
N MET A 17 -11.56 -7.99 -5.95
CA MET A 17 -13.04 -7.93 -5.98
C MET A 17 -13.58 -6.55 -5.58
N LEU A 18 -12.72 -5.56 -5.44
CA LEU A 18 -13.11 -4.21 -5.07
C LEU A 18 -14.09 -3.63 -6.10
N GLY A 19 -15.10 -2.92 -5.62
CA GLY A 19 -16.17 -2.38 -6.47
C GLY A 19 -17.38 -3.31 -6.59
N THR A 20 -17.23 -4.59 -6.27
CA THR A 20 -18.30 -5.58 -6.33
C THR A 20 -18.75 -6.06 -4.95
N ARG A 21 -17.91 -5.88 -3.92
CA ARG A 21 -18.15 -6.34 -2.56
C ARG A 21 -18.38 -5.15 -1.64
N GLU A 22 -19.54 -5.15 -0.96
CA GLU A 22 -19.89 -4.16 0.06
C GLU A 22 -19.54 -2.71 -0.33
N PRO A 23 -20.14 -2.16 -1.41
CA PRO A 23 -19.78 -0.81 -1.89
C PRO A 23 -19.94 0.29 -0.86
N LYS A 24 -20.83 0.10 0.13
CA LYS A 24 -21.05 1.07 1.21
C LYS A 24 -19.85 1.21 2.13
N ILE A 25 -19.00 0.16 2.23
CA ILE A 25 -17.81 0.14 3.07
C ILE A 25 -16.56 0.52 2.27
N TYR A 26 -16.40 -0.08 1.10
CA TYR A 26 -15.17 0.03 0.28
C TYR A 26 -15.30 1.02 -0.88
N GLY A 27 -16.54 1.49 -1.18
CA GLY A 27 -16.81 2.31 -2.35
C GLY A 27 -17.08 1.48 -3.60
N ALA A 28 -17.47 2.14 -4.69
CA ALA A 28 -17.78 1.51 -5.95
C ALA A 28 -16.57 1.44 -6.90
N GLU A 29 -15.48 2.13 -6.58
CA GLU A 29 -14.29 2.12 -7.43
C GLU A 29 -13.59 0.77 -7.36
N THR A 30 -13.02 0.36 -8.50
CA THR A 30 -12.23 -0.86 -8.59
C THR A 30 -10.78 -0.59 -8.20
N LEU A 31 -10.01 -1.66 -7.98
CA LEU A 31 -8.58 -1.53 -7.74
C LEU A 31 -7.87 -0.92 -8.96
N ALA A 32 -8.33 -1.25 -10.18
CA ALA A 32 -7.78 -0.65 -11.40
C ALA A 32 -8.02 0.86 -11.45
N ASP A 33 -9.15 1.34 -10.94
CA ASP A 33 -9.42 2.78 -10.85
C ASP A 33 -8.44 3.45 -9.89
N ALA A 34 -8.15 2.83 -8.76
CA ALA A 34 -7.18 3.34 -7.79
C ALA A 34 -5.78 3.38 -8.41
N GLU A 35 -5.38 2.32 -9.10
CA GLU A 35 -4.10 2.27 -9.80
C GLU A 35 -3.98 3.39 -10.84
N ALA A 36 -5.02 3.60 -11.66
CA ALA A 36 -5.02 4.64 -12.67
C ALA A 36 -4.84 6.04 -12.06
N LYS A 37 -5.49 6.31 -10.95
CA LYS A 37 -5.34 7.58 -10.23
C LYS A 37 -3.91 7.78 -9.72
N CYS A 38 -3.31 6.72 -9.19
CA CYS A 38 -1.92 6.78 -8.72
C CYS A 38 -0.94 7.01 -9.87
N ARG A 39 -1.14 6.33 -11.00
CA ARG A 39 -0.28 6.53 -12.16
C ARG A 39 -0.42 7.93 -12.73
N ALA A 40 -1.62 8.50 -12.70
CA ALA A 40 -1.84 9.88 -13.16
C ALA A 40 -1.03 10.89 -12.35
N VAL A 41 -0.96 10.73 -11.03
CA VAL A 41 -0.17 11.67 -10.21
C VAL A 41 1.34 11.43 -10.32
N CYS A 42 1.75 10.28 -10.83
CA CYS A 42 3.17 10.02 -11.10
C CYS A 42 3.64 10.58 -12.44
N GLU A 43 2.73 10.96 -13.33
CA GLU A 43 3.10 11.50 -14.64
C GLU A 43 3.95 12.76 -14.50
N GLY A 44 5.05 12.81 -15.24
CA GLY A 44 5.98 13.92 -15.19
C GLY A 44 6.86 13.96 -13.96
N GLU A 45 6.67 13.03 -13.02
CA GLU A 45 7.51 12.89 -11.84
C GLU A 45 8.57 11.82 -12.06
N ASN A 46 9.65 11.89 -11.32
CA ASN A 46 10.72 10.91 -11.43
C ASN A 46 10.43 9.69 -10.52
N ILE A 47 9.31 9.06 -10.78
CA ILE A 47 8.76 7.95 -9.99
C ILE A 47 8.50 6.75 -10.90
N SER A 48 8.95 5.58 -10.48
CA SER A 48 8.57 4.31 -11.09
C SER A 48 7.62 3.59 -10.13
N LEU A 49 6.38 3.37 -10.56
CA LEU A 49 5.37 2.71 -9.74
C LEU A 49 5.12 1.30 -10.28
N GLU A 50 5.47 0.32 -9.47
CA GLU A 50 5.12 -1.08 -9.71
C GLU A 50 3.90 -1.39 -8.84
N TRP A 51 2.89 -2.04 -9.43
CA TRP A 51 1.61 -2.31 -8.78
C TRP A 51 1.30 -3.79 -8.87
N MET A 52 1.02 -4.41 -7.73
CA MET A 52 0.64 -5.82 -7.71
C MET A 52 -0.58 -6.05 -6.83
N GLN A 53 -1.29 -7.13 -7.12
CA GLN A 53 -2.36 -7.65 -6.26
C GLN A 53 -2.23 -9.17 -6.22
N THR A 54 -2.39 -9.74 -5.04
CA THR A 54 -2.41 -11.19 -4.88
C THR A 54 -3.21 -11.58 -3.65
N ASN A 55 -3.81 -12.76 -3.70
CA ASN A 55 -4.49 -13.36 -2.56
C ASN A 55 -3.54 -14.22 -1.71
N SER A 56 -2.30 -14.37 -2.15
CA SER A 56 -1.33 -15.26 -1.51
C SER A 56 -0.42 -14.52 -0.55
N GLU A 57 -0.46 -14.87 0.72
CA GLU A 57 0.48 -14.34 1.72
C GLU A 57 1.93 -14.63 1.33
N ALA A 58 2.21 -15.83 0.82
CA ALA A 58 3.55 -16.21 0.41
C ALA A 58 4.08 -15.34 -0.73
N GLU A 59 3.23 -15.01 -1.70
CA GLU A 59 3.62 -14.13 -2.80
C GLU A 59 3.96 -12.73 -2.31
N ILE A 60 3.20 -12.22 -1.34
CA ILE A 60 3.47 -10.90 -0.75
C ILE A 60 4.82 -10.90 -0.03
N VAL A 61 5.07 -11.91 0.79
CA VAL A 61 6.34 -12.04 1.51
C VAL A 61 7.51 -12.08 0.52
N THR A 62 7.38 -12.88 -0.53
CA THR A 62 8.42 -13.00 -1.57
C THR A 62 8.63 -11.68 -2.31
N ALA A 63 7.54 -10.97 -2.65
CA ALA A 63 7.63 -9.69 -3.33
C ALA A 63 8.39 -8.66 -2.49
N ILE A 64 8.14 -8.62 -1.18
CA ILE A 64 8.86 -7.73 -0.27
C ILE A 64 10.35 -8.08 -0.25
N GLN A 65 10.69 -9.36 -0.15
CA GLN A 65 12.08 -9.79 -0.15
C GLN A 65 12.79 -9.41 -1.45
N GLN A 66 12.12 -9.58 -2.59
CA GLN A 66 12.69 -9.24 -3.90
C GLN A 66 12.83 -7.73 -4.10
N ALA A 67 12.06 -6.92 -3.38
CA ALA A 67 12.14 -5.48 -3.46
C ALA A 67 13.35 -4.90 -2.72
N ILE A 68 13.98 -5.67 -1.84
CA ILE A 68 15.17 -5.21 -1.10
C ILE A 68 16.28 -4.86 -2.10
N GLY A 69 16.77 -3.62 -2.00
CA GLY A 69 17.81 -3.11 -2.90
C GLY A 69 17.28 -2.64 -4.26
N LYS A 70 15.97 -2.75 -4.51
CA LYS A 70 15.36 -2.37 -5.79
C LYS A 70 14.32 -1.27 -5.65
N ALA A 71 13.57 -1.26 -4.56
CA ALA A 71 12.55 -0.24 -4.29
C ALA A 71 12.95 0.58 -3.08
N GLU A 72 12.69 1.88 -3.12
CA GLU A 72 12.92 2.81 -2.00
C GLU A 72 11.70 2.86 -1.09
N TRP A 73 10.51 2.58 -1.63
CA TRP A 73 9.26 2.61 -0.88
C TRP A 73 8.41 1.38 -1.14
N ILE A 74 7.75 0.91 -0.09
CA ILE A 74 6.63 -0.03 -0.20
C ILE A 74 5.37 0.69 0.30
N LEU A 75 4.32 0.65 -0.52
CA LEU A 75 2.97 1.04 -0.12
C LEU A 75 2.16 -0.25 -0.04
N ILE A 76 1.54 -0.53 1.09
CA ILE A 76 0.88 -1.81 1.28
C ILE A 76 -0.52 -1.67 1.85
N ASN A 77 -1.49 -2.20 1.11
CA ASN A 77 -2.82 -2.51 1.62
C ASN A 77 -2.92 -4.02 1.73
N ALA A 78 -2.61 -4.52 2.91
CA ALA A 78 -2.57 -5.97 3.15
C ALA A 78 -3.95 -6.59 3.35
N ALA A 79 -5.00 -5.77 3.31
CA ALA A 79 -6.38 -6.21 3.51
C ALA A 79 -6.51 -7.00 4.83
N GLY A 80 -7.17 -8.16 4.83
CA GLY A 80 -7.35 -8.95 6.06
C GLY A 80 -6.06 -9.46 6.69
N LEU A 81 -4.98 -9.60 5.91
CA LEU A 81 -3.70 -10.04 6.46
C LEU A 81 -3.11 -9.03 7.44
N THR A 82 -3.52 -7.77 7.36
CA THR A 82 -3.14 -6.71 8.31
C THR A 82 -3.34 -7.13 9.76
N HIS A 83 -4.39 -7.90 10.03
CA HIS A 83 -4.84 -8.18 11.39
C HIS A 83 -4.35 -9.52 11.93
N CYS A 84 -3.68 -10.34 11.11
CA CYS A 84 -3.36 -11.71 11.50
C CYS A 84 -2.00 -12.22 11.03
N SER A 85 -1.29 -11.50 10.14
CA SER A 85 -0.08 -12.07 9.54
C SER A 85 1.20 -11.64 10.24
N VAL A 86 1.78 -12.56 10.99
CA VAL A 86 3.13 -12.40 11.55
C VAL A 86 4.19 -12.53 10.44
N PRO A 87 4.10 -13.47 9.49
CA PRO A 87 5.07 -13.54 8.39
C PRO A 87 5.16 -12.24 7.57
N LEU A 88 4.03 -11.59 7.33
CA LEU A 88 4.00 -10.30 6.63
C LEU A 88 4.70 -9.22 7.45
N ARG A 89 4.40 -9.15 8.75
CA ARG A 89 5.06 -8.22 9.66
C ARG A 89 6.58 -8.40 9.63
N ASP A 90 7.03 -9.64 9.68
CA ASP A 90 8.46 -9.96 9.70
C ASP A 90 9.13 -9.56 8.37
N ALA A 91 8.46 -9.81 7.25
CA ALA A 91 8.98 -9.41 5.93
C ALA A 91 9.12 -7.90 5.82
N LEU A 92 8.10 -7.15 6.26
CA LEU A 92 8.16 -5.68 6.27
C LEU A 92 9.28 -5.16 7.16
N ALA A 93 9.50 -5.80 8.31
CA ALA A 93 10.60 -5.43 9.20
C ALA A 93 11.97 -5.62 8.55
N LEU A 94 12.11 -6.59 7.65
CA LEU A 94 13.35 -6.85 6.93
C LEU A 94 13.60 -5.84 5.79
N PHE A 95 12.54 -5.22 5.26
CA PHE A 95 12.69 -4.26 4.18
C PHE A 95 13.30 -2.96 4.71
N PRO A 96 14.48 -2.56 4.22
CA PRO A 96 15.19 -1.39 4.79
C PRO A 96 14.66 -0.04 4.31
N GLY A 97 13.87 -0.02 3.25
CA GLY A 97 13.30 1.21 2.72
C GLY A 97 12.12 1.72 3.55
N ARG A 98 11.46 2.77 3.06
CA ARG A 98 10.32 3.38 3.75
C ARG A 98 9.03 2.66 3.37
N LYS A 99 8.05 2.68 4.28
CA LYS A 99 6.83 1.88 4.15
C LYS A 99 5.62 2.67 4.63
N ILE A 100 4.55 2.61 3.85
CA ILE A 100 3.26 3.20 4.22
C ILE A 100 2.19 2.12 4.18
N GLU A 101 1.49 1.95 5.28
CA GLU A 101 0.31 1.10 5.37
C GLU A 101 -0.90 1.87 4.87
N ILE A 102 -1.71 1.25 4.03
CA ILE A 102 -2.88 1.88 3.42
C ILE A 102 -4.13 1.04 3.67
N HIS A 103 -5.22 1.69 4.02
CA HIS A 103 -6.55 1.08 4.08
C HIS A 103 -7.56 2.01 3.42
N LEU A 104 -8.50 1.43 2.67
CA LEU A 104 -9.58 2.19 2.03
C LEU A 104 -10.56 2.72 3.06
N SER A 105 -10.94 1.87 4.02
CA SER A 105 -11.88 2.22 5.07
C SER A 105 -11.16 2.70 6.33
N ASN A 106 -11.88 3.39 7.20
CA ASN A 106 -11.41 3.61 8.56
C ASN A 106 -11.63 2.33 9.35
N ILE A 107 -10.57 1.56 9.55
CA ILE A 107 -10.63 0.25 10.21
C ILE A 107 -11.14 0.35 11.66
N HIS A 108 -11.02 1.51 12.28
CA HIS A 108 -11.47 1.74 13.65
C HIS A 108 -12.98 1.90 13.76
N LYS A 109 -13.68 2.06 12.64
CA LYS A 109 -15.14 2.10 12.56
C LYS A 109 -15.76 0.74 12.22
N ARG A 110 -14.93 -0.29 12.09
CA ARG A 110 -15.35 -1.63 11.68
C ARG A 110 -15.29 -2.58 12.86
N GLU A 111 -15.35 -3.88 12.59
CA GLU A 111 -15.34 -4.92 13.64
C GLU A 111 -14.07 -4.79 14.50
N SER A 112 -14.18 -5.10 15.77
CA SER A 112 -13.10 -4.90 16.75
C SER A 112 -11.81 -5.63 16.37
N PHE A 113 -11.90 -6.79 15.69
CA PHE A 113 -10.68 -7.52 15.28
C PHE A 113 -9.87 -6.75 14.22
N ARG A 114 -10.45 -5.73 13.55
CA ARG A 114 -9.74 -4.90 12.59
C ARG A 114 -9.05 -3.69 13.23
N HIS A 115 -9.29 -3.44 14.51
CA HIS A 115 -8.70 -2.27 15.20
C HIS A 115 -7.22 -2.46 15.49
N HIS A 116 -6.72 -3.69 15.48
CA HIS A 116 -5.32 -3.97 15.69
C HIS A 116 -4.64 -4.34 14.37
N SER A 117 -3.55 -3.64 14.07
CA SER A 117 -2.70 -3.94 12.92
C SER A 117 -1.43 -4.63 13.37
N MET A 118 -1.14 -5.78 12.76
CA MET A 118 0.13 -6.48 13.00
C MET A 118 1.30 -5.75 12.36
N ILE A 119 1.04 -4.84 11.40
CA ILE A 119 2.10 -4.24 10.60
C ILE A 119 2.35 -2.77 10.89
N SER A 120 1.43 -2.07 11.57
CA SER A 120 1.60 -0.62 11.82
C SER A 120 2.88 -0.29 12.57
N ALA A 121 3.33 -1.18 13.45
CA ALA A 121 4.55 -0.94 14.23
C ALA A 121 5.84 -1.08 13.41
N VAL A 122 5.78 -1.65 12.21
CA VAL A 122 6.95 -1.86 11.34
C VAL A 122 6.90 -1.05 10.05
N VAL A 123 5.96 -0.09 9.95
CA VAL A 123 5.89 0.86 8.84
C VAL A 123 6.15 2.27 9.35
N ASP A 124 6.42 3.19 8.42
CA ASP A 124 6.72 4.59 8.77
C ASP A 124 5.46 5.43 8.96
N GLY A 125 4.40 5.11 8.26
CA GLY A 125 3.15 5.86 8.36
C GLY A 125 1.95 5.05 7.90
N VAL A 126 0.76 5.57 8.21
CA VAL A 126 -0.51 4.91 7.89
C VAL A 126 -1.47 5.94 7.29
N VAL A 127 -2.13 5.58 6.18
CA VAL A 127 -3.20 6.37 5.58
C VAL A 127 -4.42 5.49 5.49
N LEU A 128 -5.54 5.95 6.05
CA LEU A 128 -6.76 5.14 6.05
C LEU A 128 -8.01 6.01 6.00
N GLY A 129 -9.09 5.45 5.45
CA GLY A 129 -10.41 6.04 5.59
C GLY A 129 -10.89 6.91 4.43
N PHE A 130 -10.11 7.08 3.38
CA PHE A 130 -10.44 8.00 2.28
C PHE A 130 -10.75 7.27 0.96
N GLY A 131 -11.10 5.98 1.03
CA GLY A 131 -11.36 5.19 -0.17
C GLY A 131 -10.12 5.11 -1.05
N ALA A 132 -10.31 5.13 -2.36
CA ALA A 132 -9.19 5.09 -3.32
C ALA A 132 -8.24 6.28 -3.14
N MET A 133 -8.72 7.41 -2.63
CA MET A 133 -7.88 8.58 -2.36
C MET A 133 -6.79 8.28 -1.33
N SER A 134 -6.98 7.27 -0.47
CA SER A 134 -5.93 6.85 0.47
C SER A 134 -4.64 6.46 -0.26
N TYR A 135 -4.76 5.75 -1.38
CA TYR A 135 -3.59 5.42 -2.22
C TYR A 135 -2.96 6.68 -2.82
N VAL A 136 -3.79 7.57 -3.35
CA VAL A 136 -3.32 8.81 -3.99
C VAL A 136 -2.60 9.69 -2.98
N MET A 137 -3.13 9.81 -1.76
CA MET A 137 -2.49 10.56 -0.68
C MET A 137 -1.10 10.00 -0.35
N ALA A 138 -0.98 8.66 -0.29
CA ALA A 138 0.30 8.02 -0.01
C ALA A 138 1.31 8.30 -1.13
N VAL A 139 0.90 8.15 -2.40
CA VAL A 139 1.78 8.39 -3.55
C VAL A 139 2.21 9.86 -3.60
N LYS A 140 1.28 10.80 -3.41
CA LYS A 140 1.62 12.23 -3.36
C LYS A 140 2.60 12.53 -2.24
N GLY A 141 2.41 11.90 -1.08
CA GLY A 141 3.33 12.05 0.03
C GLY A 141 4.74 11.60 -0.32
N VAL A 142 4.87 10.46 -1.00
CA VAL A 142 6.17 9.97 -1.47
C VAL A 142 6.82 10.96 -2.44
N ILE A 143 6.05 11.47 -3.40
CA ILE A 143 6.56 12.44 -4.37
C ILE A 143 7.10 13.67 -3.67
N ASP A 144 6.34 14.24 -2.73
CA ASP A 144 6.76 15.43 -2.01
C ASP A 144 7.98 15.19 -1.14
N MET A 145 8.03 14.05 -0.44
CA MET A 145 9.20 13.68 0.37
C MET A 145 10.44 13.43 -0.49
N ALA A 146 10.28 12.87 -1.67
CA ALA A 146 11.40 12.68 -2.59
C ALA A 146 11.97 14.01 -3.08
N ARG A 147 11.10 15.00 -3.34
CA ARG A 147 11.53 16.35 -3.74
C ARG A 147 12.30 17.05 -2.62
N GLU A 148 11.84 16.91 -1.38
CA GLU A 148 12.50 17.50 -0.22
C GLU A 148 13.90 16.92 0.02
N ALA A 149 14.11 15.66 -0.37
CA ALA A 149 15.40 14.99 -0.22
C ALA A 149 16.44 15.39 -1.27
N GLU A 150 16.02 16.12 -2.31
CA GLU A 150 16.92 16.60 -3.38
C GLU A 150 17.78 17.81 -2.94
#